data_63bd7106f8170d9bca84323cada2a84d
#
_entry.id   63bd7106f8170d9bca84323cada2a84d
#
_cell.length_a   1.000
_cell.length_b   1.000
_cell.length_c   1.000
_cell.angle_alpha   90.00
_cell.angle_beta   90.00
_cell.angle_gamma   90.00
#
_symmetry.space_group_name_H-M   'P 1'
#
loop_
_entity.id
_entity.type
_entity.pdbx_description
1 polymer ?
#
loop_
_entity_poly.entity_id
_entity_poly.type
_entity_poly.pdbx_seq_one_letter_code
_entity_poly.pdbx_strand_id
1 'polypeptide(L)'
;LTRYLEAELKVPVVYKPVTDYTASVTAFKVGDLDMVWFGGLTGVQARLQVPGATAIAQRDIDANFHTVLIANQKSGIQPIADLKNLTLLKGRTFTFGSESSTSGRLMPQYFLQEAGVNLADFKGQVGFSKNHDATLQLVTAGTYELGAMNEQVWQKRLNAGEVDASKVQVIWRSPAYYDYHWVINPAVQERYGADFPQKVQAALLKLDPKVPEQKEILELFGAGRFITTQNANYATIEAIGRQLGKIK
;
A
#
# COMPACT_ATOMS: atom_id res chain seq x y z
N LEU A 1 1.53 -19.32 -1.35
CA LEU A 1 2.41 -18.90 -0.26
C LEU A 1 2.25 -19.81 0.98
N THR A 2 1.03 -20.10 1.47
CA THR A 2 0.82 -20.92 2.69
C THR A 2 1.51 -22.27 2.60
N ARG A 3 1.26 -23.07 1.54
CA ARG A 3 1.92 -24.36 1.33
C ARG A 3 3.46 -24.27 1.32
N TYR A 4 4.00 -23.21 0.72
CA TYR A 4 5.44 -22.95 0.73
C TYR A 4 5.96 -22.72 2.14
N LEU A 5 5.30 -21.83 2.91
CA LEU A 5 5.69 -21.54 4.29
C LEU A 5 5.53 -22.76 5.21
N GLU A 6 4.48 -23.58 5.05
CA GLU A 6 4.34 -24.84 5.78
C GLU A 6 5.51 -25.79 5.54
N ALA A 7 5.92 -25.92 4.27
CA ALA A 7 7.05 -26.78 3.90
C ALA A 7 8.39 -26.29 4.47
N GLU A 8 8.63 -24.97 4.49
CA GLU A 8 9.87 -24.37 5.01
C GLU A 8 9.91 -24.34 6.54
N LEU A 9 8.79 -24.01 7.19
CA LEU A 9 8.72 -23.74 8.63
C LEU A 9 8.35 -24.99 9.45
N LYS A 10 7.80 -26.03 8.82
CA LYS A 10 7.32 -27.28 9.45
C LYS A 10 6.23 -27.03 10.51
N VAL A 11 5.41 -26.01 10.30
CA VAL A 11 4.23 -25.69 11.11
C VAL A 11 3.04 -25.44 10.20
N PRO A 12 1.79 -25.66 10.65
CA PRO A 12 0.60 -25.35 9.87
C PRO A 12 0.54 -23.85 9.56
N VAL A 13 0.24 -23.48 8.30
CA VAL A 13 0.05 -22.10 7.86
C VAL A 13 -1.29 -21.97 7.14
N VAL A 14 -2.23 -21.26 7.75
CA VAL A 14 -3.59 -21.10 7.26
C VAL A 14 -3.80 -19.67 6.77
N TYR A 15 -4.31 -19.52 5.54
CA TYR A 15 -4.76 -18.24 5.04
C TYR A 15 -6.11 -17.86 5.68
N LYS A 16 -6.14 -16.69 6.31
CA LYS A 16 -7.34 -16.13 6.92
C LYS A 16 -7.72 -14.83 6.18
N PRO A 17 -8.81 -14.82 5.41
CA PRO A 17 -9.21 -13.63 4.68
C PRO A 17 -9.73 -12.56 5.63
N VAL A 18 -9.51 -11.30 5.26
CA VAL A 18 -10.04 -10.11 5.94
C VAL A 18 -10.83 -9.26 4.94
N THR A 19 -11.78 -8.46 5.44
CA THR A 19 -12.69 -7.69 4.58
C THR A 19 -12.09 -6.39 4.05
N ASP A 20 -11.22 -5.76 4.85
CA ASP A 20 -10.62 -4.47 4.52
C ASP A 20 -9.35 -4.20 5.35
N TYR A 21 -8.71 -3.05 5.11
CA TYR A 21 -7.48 -2.62 5.78
C TYR A 21 -7.64 -2.50 7.30
N THR A 22 -8.76 -1.96 7.78
CA THR A 22 -9.01 -1.75 9.22
C THR A 22 -9.26 -3.08 9.93
N ALA A 23 -10.00 -3.98 9.29
CA ALA A 23 -10.24 -5.33 9.79
C ALA A 23 -8.94 -6.12 9.98
N SER A 24 -7.97 -5.95 9.07
CA SER A 24 -6.66 -6.61 9.20
C SER A 24 -5.87 -6.13 10.41
N VAL A 25 -5.88 -4.82 10.71
CA VAL A 25 -5.23 -4.24 11.90
C VAL A 25 -5.91 -4.76 13.18
N THR A 26 -7.24 -4.79 13.19
CA THR A 26 -8.00 -5.29 14.35
C THR A 26 -7.73 -6.77 14.61
N ALA A 27 -7.79 -7.61 13.58
CA ALA A 27 -7.54 -9.04 13.70
C ALA A 27 -6.09 -9.36 14.15
N PHE A 28 -5.12 -8.56 13.68
CA PHE A 28 -3.74 -8.67 14.14
C PHE A 28 -3.59 -8.28 15.61
N LYS A 29 -4.24 -7.19 16.04
CA LYS A 29 -4.23 -6.71 17.42
C LYS A 29 -4.78 -7.73 18.41
N VAL A 30 -5.88 -8.41 18.07
CA VAL A 30 -6.51 -9.40 18.97
C VAL A 30 -5.87 -10.79 18.88
N GLY A 31 -4.82 -10.95 18.06
CA GLY A 31 -4.07 -12.20 17.93
C GLY A 31 -4.72 -13.23 16.99
N ASP A 32 -5.72 -12.83 16.22
CA ASP A 32 -6.36 -13.67 15.21
C ASP A 32 -5.47 -13.90 13.98
N LEU A 33 -4.52 -13.00 13.74
CA LEU A 33 -3.56 -13.07 12.65
C LEU A 33 -2.14 -13.00 13.20
N ASP A 34 -1.32 -13.96 12.82
CA ASP A 34 0.08 -14.07 13.25
C ASP A 34 1.02 -13.28 12.36
N MET A 35 0.70 -13.17 11.09
CA MET A 35 1.49 -12.45 10.09
C MET A 35 0.57 -11.83 9.06
N VAL A 36 0.81 -10.57 8.71
CA VAL A 36 -0.03 -9.84 7.76
C VAL A 36 0.82 -9.05 6.77
N TRP A 37 0.38 -9.06 5.51
CA TRP A 37 0.87 -8.16 4.46
C TRP A 37 0.14 -6.82 4.57
N PHE A 38 0.80 -5.85 5.18
CA PHE A 38 0.24 -4.51 5.39
C PHE A 38 0.77 -3.49 4.39
N GLY A 39 -0.03 -2.46 4.10
CA GLY A 39 0.49 -1.19 3.60
C GLY A 39 1.24 -0.44 4.71
N GLY A 40 2.05 0.56 4.35
CA GLY A 40 2.90 1.30 5.29
C GLY A 40 2.14 1.84 6.50
N LEU A 41 1.02 2.54 6.27
CA LEU A 41 0.20 3.12 7.35
C LEU A 41 -0.38 2.04 8.27
N THR A 42 -1.06 1.04 7.71
CA THR A 42 -1.70 -0.01 8.52
C THR A 42 -0.69 -0.89 9.25
N GLY A 43 0.48 -1.13 8.65
CA GLY A 43 1.58 -1.82 9.33
C GLY A 43 2.14 -1.05 10.52
N VAL A 44 2.29 0.27 10.41
CA VAL A 44 2.66 1.13 11.55
C VAL A 44 1.56 1.09 12.61
N GLN A 45 0.29 1.27 12.24
CA GLN A 45 -0.84 1.22 13.17
C GLN A 45 -0.92 -0.13 13.91
N ALA A 46 -0.69 -1.24 13.21
CA ALA A 46 -0.68 -2.58 13.80
C ALA A 46 0.47 -2.74 14.82
N ARG A 47 1.69 -2.33 14.46
CA ARG A 47 2.86 -2.41 15.36
C ARG A 47 2.72 -1.53 16.60
N LEU A 48 2.16 -0.35 16.47
CA LEU A 48 1.91 0.54 17.63
C LEU A 48 0.87 -0.03 18.60
N GLN A 49 -0.06 -0.85 18.12
CA GLN A 49 -1.09 -1.50 18.94
C GLN A 49 -0.67 -2.86 19.50
N VAL A 50 0.42 -3.45 18.99
CA VAL A 50 0.96 -4.76 19.42
C VAL A 50 2.44 -4.59 19.74
N PRO A 51 2.80 -4.26 21.01
CA PRO A 51 4.19 -4.15 21.41
C PRO A 51 4.99 -5.41 21.08
N GLY A 52 6.17 -5.23 20.47
CA GLY A 52 7.01 -6.34 20.00
C GLY A 52 6.70 -6.84 18.59
N ALA A 53 5.64 -6.37 17.94
CA ALA A 53 5.41 -6.66 16.53
C ALA A 53 6.50 -6.04 15.65
N THR A 54 6.98 -6.80 14.65
CA THR A 54 8.11 -6.40 13.81
C THR A 54 7.81 -6.51 12.33
N ALA A 55 8.27 -5.52 11.58
CA ALA A 55 8.38 -5.59 10.12
C ALA A 55 9.55 -6.51 9.76
N ILE A 56 9.32 -7.56 8.95
CA ILE A 56 10.31 -8.59 8.67
C ILE A 56 10.78 -8.63 7.22
N ALA A 57 9.89 -8.39 6.27
CA ALA A 57 10.23 -8.44 4.85
C ALA A 57 9.32 -7.50 4.04
N GLN A 58 9.82 -7.06 2.90
CA GLN A 58 9.10 -6.24 1.93
C GLN A 58 9.46 -6.69 0.52
N ARG A 59 8.71 -6.26 -0.50
CA ARG A 59 9.11 -6.45 -1.89
C ARG A 59 10.29 -5.52 -2.22
N ASP A 60 11.06 -5.88 -3.20
CA ASP A 60 12.16 -5.07 -3.75
C ASP A 60 11.71 -3.67 -4.20
N ILE A 61 10.45 -3.52 -4.63
CA ILE A 61 9.87 -2.23 -5.04
C ILE A 61 9.40 -1.36 -3.88
N ASP A 62 9.17 -1.92 -2.69
CA ASP A 62 8.52 -1.19 -1.58
C ASP A 62 9.42 -0.21 -0.84
N ALA A 63 10.73 -0.26 -1.03
CA ALA A 63 11.66 0.76 -0.54
C ALA A 63 11.64 2.05 -1.38
N ASN A 64 11.12 1.98 -2.61
CA ASN A 64 10.98 3.08 -3.55
C ASN A 64 9.58 3.09 -4.17
N PHE A 65 8.57 3.06 -3.32
CA PHE A 65 7.17 3.00 -3.75
C PHE A 65 6.62 4.40 -4.08
N HIS A 66 5.62 4.47 -4.96
CA HIS A 66 5.06 5.74 -5.41
C HIS A 66 3.53 5.71 -5.46
N THR A 67 2.95 6.87 -5.19
CA THR A 67 1.58 7.21 -5.56
C THR A 67 1.57 7.80 -6.96
N VAL A 68 0.55 7.52 -7.73
CA VAL A 68 0.21 8.28 -8.94
C VAL A 68 -1.12 9.00 -8.73
N LEU A 69 -1.18 10.26 -9.20
CA LEU A 69 -2.42 10.96 -9.39
C LEU A 69 -2.87 10.75 -10.84
N ILE A 70 -4.11 10.33 -11.01
CA ILE A 70 -4.72 10.06 -12.31
C ILE A 70 -5.82 11.07 -12.58
N ALA A 71 -6.03 11.42 -13.83
CA ALA A 71 -7.06 12.34 -14.26
C ALA A 71 -7.87 11.76 -15.42
N ASN A 72 -9.19 12.01 -15.39
CA ASN A 72 -10.03 11.81 -16.57
C ASN A 72 -9.60 12.79 -17.68
N GLN A 73 -9.46 12.31 -18.90
CA GLN A 73 -9.03 13.14 -20.04
C GLN A 73 -9.92 14.35 -20.28
N LYS A 74 -11.23 14.28 -19.97
CA LYS A 74 -12.16 15.40 -20.09
C LYS A 74 -11.88 16.54 -19.09
N SER A 75 -11.08 16.30 -18.05
CA SER A 75 -10.65 17.36 -17.13
C SER A 75 -9.74 18.39 -17.79
N GLY A 76 -9.07 18.01 -18.89
CA GLY A 76 -8.12 18.86 -19.60
C GLY A 76 -6.78 19.07 -18.88
N ILE A 77 -6.59 18.44 -17.70
CA ILE A 77 -5.36 18.58 -16.92
C ILE A 77 -4.25 17.80 -17.61
N GLN A 78 -3.15 18.48 -17.88
CA GLN A 78 -1.94 17.91 -18.46
C GLN A 78 -1.01 17.33 -17.38
N PRO A 79 -0.06 16.44 -17.72
CA PRO A 79 0.94 15.95 -16.80
C PRO A 79 1.68 17.07 -16.07
N ILE A 80 1.84 16.92 -14.76
CA ILE A 80 2.43 17.89 -13.82
C ILE A 80 3.79 17.35 -13.39
N ALA A 81 4.87 18.09 -13.62
CA ALA A 81 6.21 17.69 -13.23
C ALA A 81 6.58 18.15 -11.80
N ASP A 82 6.17 19.36 -11.41
CA ASP A 82 6.54 19.98 -10.14
C ASP A 82 5.42 19.82 -9.10
N LEU A 83 5.80 19.41 -7.88
CA LEU A 83 4.90 19.31 -6.74
C LEU A 83 4.07 20.60 -6.53
N LYS A 84 4.69 21.77 -6.64
CA LYS A 84 4.01 23.06 -6.43
C LYS A 84 2.86 23.29 -7.41
N ASN A 85 2.93 22.70 -8.59
CA ASN A 85 1.90 22.84 -9.61
C ASN A 85 0.67 21.95 -9.34
N LEU A 86 0.66 21.14 -8.29
CA LEU A 86 -0.55 20.45 -7.83
C LEU A 86 -1.67 21.42 -7.42
N THR A 87 -1.37 22.70 -7.21
CA THR A 87 -2.38 23.76 -7.03
C THR A 87 -3.36 23.84 -8.21
N LEU A 88 -2.98 23.38 -9.41
CA LEU A 88 -3.87 23.28 -10.58
C LEU A 88 -5.05 22.30 -10.37
N LEU A 89 -4.97 21.45 -9.36
CA LEU A 89 -6.01 20.48 -9.02
C LEU A 89 -7.15 21.08 -8.18
N LYS A 90 -6.99 22.31 -7.66
CA LYS A 90 -8.04 23.01 -6.90
C LYS A 90 -9.30 23.21 -7.74
N GLY A 91 -10.46 23.12 -7.10
CA GLY A 91 -11.76 23.26 -7.76
C GLY A 91 -12.20 22.04 -8.59
N ARG A 92 -11.44 20.93 -8.60
CA ARG A 92 -11.80 19.68 -9.27
C ARG A 92 -12.41 18.69 -8.31
N THR A 93 -13.17 17.71 -8.82
CA THR A 93 -13.65 16.60 -8.01
C THR A 93 -12.51 15.57 -7.84
N PHE A 94 -12.34 15.05 -6.62
CA PHE A 94 -11.22 14.16 -6.27
C PHE A 94 -11.67 12.97 -5.47
N THR A 95 -11.18 11.76 -5.81
CA THR A 95 -11.34 10.57 -4.97
C THR A 95 -9.99 10.02 -4.51
N PHE A 96 -9.88 9.75 -3.23
CA PHE A 96 -8.85 8.90 -2.66
C PHE A 96 -9.19 7.41 -2.83
N GLY A 97 -8.27 6.52 -2.50
CA GLY A 97 -8.51 5.09 -2.32
C GLY A 97 -9.22 4.80 -0.99
N SER A 98 -8.86 3.70 -0.30
CA SER A 98 -9.32 3.46 1.07
C SER A 98 -8.78 4.52 2.02
N GLU A 99 -9.57 4.91 3.03
CA GLU A 99 -9.15 5.88 4.06
C GLU A 99 -7.90 5.45 4.83
N SER A 100 -7.66 4.13 4.95
CA SER A 100 -6.51 3.53 5.62
C SER A 100 -5.35 3.20 4.67
N SER A 101 -5.46 3.53 3.38
CA SER A 101 -4.40 3.29 2.39
C SER A 101 -3.25 4.27 2.54
N THR A 102 -2.01 3.78 2.43
CA THR A 102 -0.81 4.62 2.34
C THR A 102 -0.76 5.36 1.01
N SER A 103 -0.69 4.62 -0.09
CA SER A 103 -0.54 5.18 -1.45
C SER A 103 -1.82 5.78 -2.01
N GLY A 104 -3.00 5.34 -1.56
CA GLY A 104 -4.28 5.87 -2.01
C GLY A 104 -4.84 6.99 -1.14
N ARG A 105 -4.29 7.23 0.07
CA ARG A 105 -4.84 8.23 0.99
C ARG A 105 -3.78 9.03 1.73
N LEU A 106 -2.92 8.41 2.53
CA LEU A 106 -1.98 9.11 3.40
C LEU A 106 -1.01 9.98 2.61
N MET A 107 -0.24 9.34 1.74
CA MET A 107 0.82 10.01 0.99
C MET A 107 0.30 11.03 -0.03
N PRO A 108 -0.74 10.74 -0.84
CA PRO A 108 -1.27 11.77 -1.72
C PRO A 108 -1.84 12.97 -0.95
N GLN A 109 -2.50 12.79 0.20
CA GLN A 109 -2.94 13.91 1.01
C GLN A 109 -1.77 14.74 1.54
N TYR A 110 -0.72 14.09 2.01
CA TYR A 110 0.49 14.76 2.47
C TYR A 110 1.11 15.62 1.35
N PHE A 111 1.33 15.05 0.16
CA PHE A 111 1.92 15.79 -0.95
C PHE A 111 1.02 16.94 -1.47
N LEU A 112 -0.30 16.75 -1.47
CA LEU A 112 -1.25 17.83 -1.78
C LEU A 112 -1.11 18.97 -0.78
N GLN A 113 -1.02 18.68 0.53
CA GLN A 113 -0.84 19.71 1.55
C GLN A 113 0.52 20.42 1.44
N GLU A 114 1.60 19.69 1.14
CA GLU A 114 2.93 20.29 0.87
C GLU A 114 2.90 21.24 -0.33
N ALA A 115 2.02 21.00 -1.30
CA ALA A 115 1.77 21.89 -2.44
C ALA A 115 0.79 23.03 -2.12
N GLY A 116 0.26 23.10 -0.89
CA GLY A 116 -0.74 24.12 -0.51
C GLY A 116 -2.16 23.78 -0.98
N VAL A 117 -2.46 22.50 -1.21
CA VAL A 117 -3.80 22.01 -1.58
C VAL A 117 -4.42 21.29 -0.41
N ASN A 118 -5.47 21.85 0.18
CA ASN A 118 -6.23 21.25 1.26
C ASN A 118 -7.47 20.50 0.72
N LEU A 119 -8.06 19.63 1.53
CA LEU A 119 -9.25 18.88 1.12
C LEU A 119 -10.44 19.80 0.77
N ALA A 120 -10.54 20.96 1.42
CA ALA A 120 -11.58 21.94 1.16
C ALA A 120 -11.39 22.70 -0.16
N ASP A 121 -10.21 22.63 -0.79
CA ASP A 121 -9.92 23.27 -2.08
C ASP A 121 -10.50 22.47 -3.27
N PHE A 122 -10.94 21.24 -3.04
CA PHE A 122 -11.59 20.42 -4.06
C PHE A 122 -13.06 20.78 -4.23
N LYS A 123 -13.61 20.48 -5.40
CA LYS A 123 -15.02 20.70 -5.69
C LYS A 123 -15.87 19.67 -4.95
N GLY A 124 -16.66 20.13 -4.01
CA GLY A 124 -17.50 19.27 -3.16
C GLY A 124 -16.67 18.47 -2.15
N GLN A 125 -17.26 17.42 -1.63
CA GLN A 125 -16.57 16.51 -0.71
C GLN A 125 -15.69 15.52 -1.48
N VAL A 126 -14.47 15.31 -1.01
CA VAL A 126 -13.58 14.26 -1.56
C VAL A 126 -14.18 12.88 -1.37
N GLY A 127 -14.02 12.02 -2.36
CA GLY A 127 -14.49 10.64 -2.31
C GLY A 127 -13.47 9.68 -1.72
N PHE A 128 -13.96 8.46 -1.39
CA PHE A 128 -13.15 7.32 -0.98
C PHE A 128 -13.63 6.07 -1.72
N SER A 129 -12.79 5.55 -2.62
CA SER A 129 -13.15 4.49 -3.55
C SER A 129 -13.06 3.07 -2.98
N LYS A 130 -12.58 2.91 -1.76
CA LYS A 130 -12.30 1.63 -1.06
C LYS A 130 -11.03 0.91 -1.51
N ASN A 131 -10.70 0.85 -2.81
CA ASN A 131 -9.51 0.19 -3.35
C ASN A 131 -9.03 0.87 -4.64
N HIS A 132 -7.83 0.52 -5.11
CA HIS A 132 -7.20 1.15 -6.27
C HIS A 132 -7.93 0.88 -7.59
N ASP A 133 -8.48 -0.32 -7.77
CA ASP A 133 -9.25 -0.65 -8.97
C ASP A 133 -10.52 0.19 -9.07
N ALA A 134 -11.21 0.38 -7.94
CA ALA A 134 -12.37 1.27 -7.89
C ALA A 134 -12.00 2.74 -8.15
N THR A 135 -10.82 3.21 -7.67
CA THR A 135 -10.33 4.55 -8.03
C THR A 135 -10.19 4.68 -9.55
N LEU A 136 -9.51 3.74 -10.19
CA LEU A 136 -9.32 3.74 -11.63
C LEU A 136 -10.65 3.75 -12.38
N GLN A 137 -11.60 2.92 -11.99
CA GLN A 137 -12.92 2.84 -12.61
C GLN A 137 -13.71 4.16 -12.48
N LEU A 138 -13.74 4.76 -11.29
CA LEU A 138 -14.47 6.01 -11.02
C LEU A 138 -13.90 7.18 -11.83
N VAL A 139 -12.56 7.28 -11.95
CA VAL A 139 -11.91 8.32 -12.73
C VAL A 139 -12.09 8.05 -14.23
N THR A 140 -11.94 6.82 -14.69
CA THR A 140 -12.17 6.44 -16.10
C THR A 140 -13.60 6.77 -16.53
N ALA A 141 -14.59 6.48 -15.67
CA ALA A 141 -16.00 6.79 -15.91
C ALA A 141 -16.33 8.30 -15.85
N GLY A 142 -15.44 9.14 -15.29
CA GLY A 142 -15.66 10.56 -15.08
C GLY A 142 -16.56 10.92 -13.89
N THR A 143 -16.82 9.96 -12.99
CA THR A 143 -17.50 10.23 -11.72
C THR A 143 -16.71 11.19 -10.86
N TYR A 144 -15.38 11.05 -10.88
CA TYR A 144 -14.43 12.02 -10.38
C TYR A 144 -13.48 12.42 -11.49
N GLU A 145 -13.10 13.71 -11.52
CA GLU A 145 -12.11 14.20 -12.47
C GLU A 145 -10.70 13.68 -12.16
N LEU A 146 -10.42 13.48 -10.87
CA LEU A 146 -9.10 13.11 -10.33
C LEU A 146 -9.19 11.97 -9.34
N GLY A 147 -8.09 11.20 -9.23
CA GLY A 147 -7.96 10.18 -8.20
C GLY A 147 -6.51 9.92 -7.82
N ALA A 148 -6.32 9.31 -6.64
CA ALA A 148 -5.03 8.86 -6.16
C ALA A 148 -4.99 7.34 -6.07
N MET A 149 -3.93 6.72 -6.59
CA MET A 149 -3.78 5.27 -6.53
C MET A 149 -2.32 4.84 -6.48
N ASN A 150 -2.15 3.57 -6.20
CA ASN A 150 -0.88 2.85 -6.18
C ASN A 150 -0.32 2.72 -7.61
N GLU A 151 0.94 3.12 -7.82
CA GLU A 151 1.60 3.04 -9.13
C GLU A 151 1.69 1.61 -9.68
N GLN A 152 1.94 0.62 -8.82
CA GLN A 152 2.06 -0.77 -9.25
C GLN A 152 0.72 -1.32 -9.79
N VAL A 153 -0.40 -0.97 -9.13
CA VAL A 153 -1.73 -1.37 -9.62
C VAL A 153 -2.03 -0.69 -10.95
N TRP A 154 -1.73 0.61 -11.08
CA TRP A 154 -1.84 1.30 -12.37
C TRP A 154 -1.04 0.59 -13.45
N GLN A 155 0.25 0.30 -13.21
CA GLN A 155 1.12 -0.33 -14.19
C GLN A 155 0.65 -1.75 -14.56
N LYS A 156 0.18 -2.52 -13.56
CA LYS A 156 -0.39 -3.85 -13.79
C LYS A 156 -1.61 -3.79 -14.72
N ARG A 157 -2.53 -2.85 -14.49
CA ARG A 157 -3.73 -2.66 -15.33
C ARG A 157 -3.37 -2.14 -16.71
N LEU A 158 -2.39 -1.24 -16.82
CA LEU A 158 -1.89 -0.74 -18.10
C LEU A 158 -1.29 -1.88 -18.94
N ASN A 159 -0.41 -2.68 -18.34
CA ASN A 159 0.23 -3.83 -19.02
C ASN A 159 -0.78 -4.92 -19.43
N ALA A 160 -1.87 -5.07 -18.70
CA ALA A 160 -2.97 -5.97 -19.03
C ALA A 160 -3.91 -5.44 -20.13
N GLY A 161 -3.69 -4.20 -20.61
CA GLY A 161 -4.59 -3.55 -21.59
C GLY A 161 -5.94 -3.12 -21.01
N GLU A 162 -6.06 -3.04 -19.69
CA GLU A 162 -7.29 -2.67 -18.98
C GLU A 162 -7.43 -1.16 -18.73
N VAL A 163 -6.45 -0.36 -19.16
CA VAL A 163 -6.48 1.11 -19.07
C VAL A 163 -6.78 1.71 -20.43
N ASP A 164 -7.89 2.43 -20.53
CA ASP A 164 -8.23 3.20 -21.73
C ASP A 164 -7.55 4.58 -21.66
N ALA A 165 -6.40 4.71 -22.32
CA ALA A 165 -5.63 5.95 -22.36
C ALA A 165 -6.37 7.14 -23.00
N SER A 166 -7.44 6.89 -23.76
CA SER A 166 -8.30 7.97 -24.28
C SER A 166 -9.20 8.58 -23.22
N LYS A 167 -9.35 7.91 -22.07
CA LYS A 167 -10.24 8.33 -20.97
C LYS A 167 -9.52 8.73 -19.69
N VAL A 168 -8.37 8.12 -19.40
CA VAL A 168 -7.64 8.35 -18.15
C VAL A 168 -6.13 8.32 -18.37
N GLN A 169 -5.42 9.18 -17.65
CA GLN A 169 -3.96 9.28 -17.70
C GLN A 169 -3.38 9.53 -16.31
N VAL A 170 -2.10 9.19 -16.11
CA VAL A 170 -1.31 9.66 -14.97
C VAL A 170 -0.94 11.13 -15.23
N ILE A 171 -1.22 11.97 -14.25
CA ILE A 171 -0.86 13.39 -14.31
C ILE A 171 0.28 13.78 -13.37
N TRP A 172 0.56 12.97 -12.35
CA TRP A 172 1.65 13.21 -11.42
C TRP A 172 2.10 11.92 -10.74
N ARG A 173 3.39 11.82 -10.46
CA ARG A 173 4.03 10.73 -9.72
C ARG A 173 4.73 11.29 -8.50
N SER A 174 4.48 10.71 -7.33
CA SER A 174 5.05 11.18 -6.07
C SER A 174 6.57 10.91 -5.97
N PRO A 175 7.29 11.60 -5.08
CA PRO A 175 8.55 11.10 -4.53
C PRO A 175 8.40 9.71 -3.95
N ALA A 176 9.52 8.97 -3.83
CA ALA A 176 9.54 7.62 -3.29
C ALA A 176 9.33 7.60 -1.77
N TYR A 177 8.71 6.53 -1.29
CA TYR A 177 8.54 6.24 0.14
C TYR A 177 8.48 4.73 0.37
N TYR A 178 8.64 4.29 1.64
CA TYR A 178 8.42 2.90 2.03
C TYR A 178 6.93 2.61 2.15
N ASP A 179 6.46 1.48 1.57
CA ASP A 179 5.04 1.11 1.65
C ASP A 179 4.86 -0.32 2.18
N TYR A 180 4.50 -1.28 1.34
CA TYR A 180 4.05 -2.60 1.78
C TYR A 180 5.15 -3.40 2.48
N HIS A 181 4.73 -4.16 3.51
CA HIS A 181 5.63 -5.04 4.24
C HIS A 181 4.87 -6.12 5.03
N TRP A 182 5.58 -7.21 5.29
CA TRP A 182 5.15 -8.24 6.21
C TRP A 182 5.43 -7.81 7.64
N VAL A 183 4.39 -7.86 8.49
CA VAL A 183 4.50 -7.67 9.93
C VAL A 183 4.13 -8.97 10.62
N ILE A 184 4.96 -9.37 11.61
CA ILE A 184 4.76 -10.58 12.40
C ILE A 184 4.43 -10.24 13.85
N ASN A 185 3.46 -10.98 14.40
CA ASN A 185 3.02 -10.84 15.79
C ASN A 185 4.00 -11.54 16.73
N PRO A 186 4.41 -10.92 17.86
CA PRO A 186 5.34 -11.52 18.79
C PRO A 186 4.83 -12.82 19.45
N ALA A 187 3.52 -13.04 19.49
CA ALA A 187 2.92 -14.28 20.02
C ALA A 187 3.42 -15.56 19.33
N VAL A 188 3.95 -15.47 18.11
CA VAL A 188 4.56 -16.63 17.43
C VAL A 188 5.83 -17.12 18.13
N GLN A 189 6.54 -16.22 18.84
CA GLN A 189 7.75 -16.59 19.60
C GLN A 189 7.43 -17.49 20.80
N GLU A 190 6.30 -17.25 21.45
CA GLU A 190 5.84 -18.07 22.57
C GLU A 190 5.45 -19.49 22.11
N ARG A 191 4.90 -19.61 20.91
CA ARG A 191 4.41 -20.87 20.36
C ARG A 191 5.48 -21.69 19.65
N TYR A 192 6.42 -21.05 18.97
CA TYR A 192 7.35 -21.70 18.05
C TYR A 192 8.83 -21.41 18.35
N GLY A 193 9.14 -20.63 19.40
CA GLY A 193 10.50 -20.27 19.80
C GLY A 193 10.91 -18.87 19.40
N ALA A 194 11.87 -18.31 20.15
CA ALA A 194 12.31 -16.92 20.03
C ALA A 194 12.87 -16.55 18.65
N ASP A 195 13.40 -17.51 17.90
CA ASP A 195 13.99 -17.34 16.58
C ASP A 195 12.98 -17.52 15.42
N PHE A 196 11.71 -17.79 15.74
CA PHE A 196 10.69 -18.09 14.72
C PHE A 196 10.45 -16.92 13.74
N PRO A 197 10.40 -15.63 14.14
CA PRO A 197 10.30 -14.52 13.21
C PRO A 197 11.43 -14.49 12.19
N GLN A 198 12.66 -14.80 12.60
CA GLN A 198 13.83 -14.88 11.72
C GLN A 198 13.73 -16.04 10.73
N LYS A 199 13.18 -17.18 11.16
CA LYS A 199 12.90 -18.32 10.26
C LYS A 199 11.86 -17.98 9.21
N VAL A 200 10.78 -17.25 9.60
CA VAL A 200 9.76 -16.77 8.66
C VAL A 200 10.38 -15.78 7.66
N GLN A 201 11.17 -14.82 8.16
CA GLN A 201 11.89 -13.87 7.30
C GLN A 201 12.78 -14.61 6.30
N ALA A 202 13.61 -15.56 6.78
CA ALA A 202 14.50 -16.32 5.91
C ALA A 202 13.73 -17.10 4.83
N ALA A 203 12.59 -17.69 5.18
CA ALA A 203 11.73 -18.39 4.21
C ALA A 203 11.20 -17.43 3.13
N LEU A 204 10.75 -16.22 3.48
CA LEU A 204 10.31 -15.22 2.51
C LEU A 204 11.45 -14.76 1.59
N LEU A 205 12.64 -14.51 2.15
CA LEU A 205 13.82 -14.05 1.39
C LEU A 205 14.40 -15.13 0.46
N LYS A 206 14.13 -16.41 0.76
CA LYS A 206 14.61 -17.56 -0.02
C LYS A 206 13.80 -17.79 -1.30
N LEU A 207 12.63 -17.16 -1.47
CA LEU A 207 11.81 -17.31 -2.68
C LEU A 207 12.61 -16.95 -3.92
N ASP A 208 12.75 -17.91 -4.84
CA ASP A 208 13.56 -17.80 -6.08
C ASP A 208 12.63 -17.74 -7.31
N PRO A 209 12.67 -16.67 -8.10
CA PRO A 209 11.89 -16.55 -9.33
C PRO A 209 12.27 -17.57 -10.43
N LYS A 210 13.37 -18.31 -10.25
CA LYS A 210 13.77 -19.39 -11.16
C LYS A 210 13.01 -20.70 -10.90
N VAL A 211 12.40 -20.85 -9.73
CA VAL A 211 11.56 -21.99 -9.37
C VAL A 211 10.11 -21.67 -9.73
N PRO A 212 9.44 -22.41 -10.63
CA PRO A 212 8.13 -22.04 -11.16
C PRO A 212 7.08 -21.73 -10.10
N GLU A 213 6.91 -22.60 -9.09
CA GLU A 213 5.93 -22.43 -8.03
C GLU A 213 6.22 -21.21 -7.12
N GLN A 214 7.50 -20.89 -6.94
CA GLN A 214 7.92 -19.73 -6.16
C GLN A 214 7.81 -18.43 -6.97
N LYS A 215 8.05 -18.50 -8.28
CA LYS A 215 7.79 -17.40 -9.21
C LYS A 215 6.31 -16.98 -9.19
N GLU A 216 5.38 -17.94 -9.22
CA GLU A 216 3.95 -17.64 -9.10
C GLU A 216 3.61 -16.89 -7.79
N ILE A 217 4.26 -17.26 -6.68
CA ILE A 217 4.10 -16.54 -5.41
C ILE A 217 4.58 -15.10 -5.55
N LEU A 218 5.78 -14.88 -6.10
CA LEU A 218 6.33 -13.53 -6.29
C LEU A 218 5.47 -12.68 -7.22
N GLU A 219 5.00 -13.25 -8.32
CA GLU A 219 4.11 -12.58 -9.28
C GLU A 219 2.76 -12.18 -8.65
N LEU A 220 2.20 -13.01 -7.75
CA LEU A 220 0.99 -12.68 -7.01
C LEU A 220 1.14 -11.38 -6.21
N PHE A 221 2.31 -11.18 -5.59
CA PHE A 221 2.64 -9.95 -4.87
C PHE A 221 3.16 -8.83 -5.79
N GLY A 222 3.47 -9.12 -7.05
CA GLY A 222 4.14 -8.18 -7.95
C GLY A 222 5.57 -7.86 -7.51
N ALA A 223 6.25 -8.85 -6.94
CA ALA A 223 7.62 -8.77 -6.45
C ALA A 223 8.59 -9.44 -7.45
N GLY A 224 9.77 -8.85 -7.65
CA GLY A 224 10.90 -9.56 -8.24
C GLY A 224 11.51 -10.50 -7.20
N ARG A 225 11.57 -10.06 -5.94
CA ARG A 225 11.99 -10.80 -4.75
C ARG A 225 11.49 -10.12 -3.48
N PHE A 226 11.51 -10.83 -2.37
CA PHE A 226 11.42 -10.19 -1.06
C PHE A 226 12.83 -9.81 -0.56
N ILE A 227 12.90 -8.68 0.15
CA ILE A 227 14.10 -8.16 0.81
C ILE A 227 13.82 -7.88 2.27
N THR A 228 14.85 -7.76 3.09
CA THR A 228 14.71 -7.39 4.50
C THR A 228 14.12 -6.01 4.68
N THR A 229 13.38 -5.83 5.76
CA THR A 229 12.95 -4.50 6.23
C THR A 229 12.96 -4.48 7.75
N GLN A 230 12.76 -3.30 8.32
CA GLN A 230 12.72 -3.08 9.76
C GLN A 230 11.78 -1.94 10.11
N ASN A 231 11.34 -1.87 11.37
CA ASN A 231 10.38 -0.87 11.83
C ASN A 231 10.82 0.57 11.54
N ALA A 232 12.11 0.87 11.67
CA ALA A 232 12.67 2.20 11.45
C ALA A 232 12.47 2.74 10.02
N ASN A 233 12.36 1.87 9.01
CA ASN A 233 12.14 2.27 7.62
C ASN A 233 10.81 3.01 7.43
N TYR A 234 9.84 2.83 8.34
CA TYR A 234 8.50 3.40 8.28
C TYR A 234 8.32 4.61 9.19
N ALA A 235 9.41 5.18 9.74
CA ALA A 235 9.35 6.34 10.62
C ALA A 235 8.72 7.57 9.94
N THR A 236 9.00 7.78 8.65
CA THR A 236 8.38 8.87 7.88
C THR A 236 6.87 8.65 7.72
N ILE A 237 6.43 7.42 7.47
CA ILE A 237 4.99 7.07 7.40
C ILE A 237 4.31 7.32 8.74
N GLU A 238 4.96 6.96 9.85
CA GLU A 238 4.45 7.24 11.19
C GLU A 238 4.32 8.74 11.44
N ALA A 239 5.36 9.52 11.15
CA ALA A 239 5.36 10.98 11.34
C ALA A 239 4.23 11.65 10.54
N ILE A 240 4.09 11.31 9.26
CA ILE A 240 3.02 11.82 8.39
C ILE A 240 1.64 11.34 8.90
N GLY A 241 1.54 10.09 9.34
CA GLY A 241 0.32 9.55 9.94
C GLY A 241 -0.14 10.32 11.17
N ARG A 242 0.79 10.72 12.04
CA ARG A 242 0.51 11.59 13.20
C ARG A 242 0.14 13.01 12.76
N GLN A 243 0.89 13.61 11.84
CA GLN A 243 0.61 14.94 11.29
C GLN A 243 -0.81 15.03 10.70
N LEU A 244 -1.26 14.00 10.01
CA LEU A 244 -2.59 13.94 9.37
C LEU A 244 -3.69 13.33 10.28
N GLY A 245 -3.39 13.07 11.56
CA GLY A 245 -4.35 12.52 12.52
C GLY A 245 -4.80 11.09 12.22
N LYS A 246 -4.02 10.32 11.44
CA LYS A 246 -4.28 8.91 11.14
C LYS A 246 -3.64 7.95 12.14
N ILE A 247 -2.68 8.45 12.91
CA ILE A 247 -2.02 7.77 14.04
C ILE A 247 -2.14 8.70 15.26
N LYS A 248 -2.57 8.14 16.39
CA LYS A 248 -2.67 8.84 17.67
C LYS A 248 -1.33 8.86 18.40
#